data_5fe7245fddb1d92e5a876872aa2840c4
#
_entry.id   5fe7245fddb1d92e5a876872aa2840c4
#
_cell.length_a   1.000
_cell.length_b   1.000
_cell.length_c   1.000
_cell.angle_alpha   90.00
_cell.angle_beta   90.00
_cell.angle_gamma   90.00
#
_symmetry.space_group_name_H-M   'P 1'
#
loop_
_entity.id
_entity.type
_entity.pdbx_description
1 polymer ?
#
loop_
_entity_poly.entity_id
_entity_poly.type
_entity_poly.pdbx_seq_one_letter_code
_entity_poly.pdbx_strand_id
1 'polypeptide(L)'
;MRALVTGVTGQDGSYLAELLLEKGYEVFGMVRRNSTENFERINHIKDKIHLVQGDLFDQLSLISAIEEAKPQEVYNLAAQSFVPTSWSQPVLTGEFDAIGVTKLLEAIRLLDKRIKFYQASSSEMFGKVQQVPQTEKTPLYPRSPYGVAKVYGHFITVNYRESYGIHASS
;
A
#
# COMPACT_ATOMS: atom_id res chain seq x y z
N MET A 1 2.04 -16.00 -11.92
CA MET A 1 1.64 -15.51 -10.58
C MET A 1 0.81 -14.25 -10.75
N ARG A 2 -0.14 -13.99 -9.84
CA ARG A 2 -0.98 -12.78 -9.84
C ARG A 2 -0.53 -11.84 -8.74
N ALA A 3 -0.39 -10.57 -9.08
CA ALA A 3 -0.05 -9.50 -8.15
C ALA A 3 -1.10 -8.40 -8.19
N LEU A 4 -1.55 -7.94 -7.01
CA LEU A 4 -2.37 -6.75 -6.86
C LEU A 4 -1.50 -5.59 -6.38
N VAL A 5 -1.47 -4.51 -7.14
CA VAL A 5 -0.70 -3.29 -6.83
C VAL A 5 -1.68 -2.16 -6.54
N THR A 6 -1.75 -1.71 -5.27
CA THR A 6 -2.47 -0.48 -4.94
C THR A 6 -1.61 0.73 -5.27
N GLY A 7 -2.21 1.84 -5.66
CA GLY A 7 -1.46 3.02 -6.08
C GLY A 7 -0.69 2.84 -7.40
N VAL A 8 -1.17 1.97 -8.28
CA VAL A 8 -0.55 1.64 -9.58
C VAL A 8 -0.34 2.85 -10.47
N THR A 9 -1.15 3.90 -10.35
CA THR A 9 -1.02 5.16 -11.10
C THR A 9 0.01 6.13 -10.51
N GLY A 10 0.60 5.80 -9.35
CA GLY A 10 1.71 6.53 -8.74
C GLY A 10 3.04 6.21 -9.41
N GLN A 11 4.11 6.92 -9.01
CA GLN A 11 5.45 6.70 -9.57
C GLN A 11 5.95 5.28 -9.29
N ASP A 12 6.05 4.88 -8.03
CA ASP A 12 6.58 3.56 -7.66
C ASP A 12 5.65 2.43 -8.11
N GLY A 13 4.31 2.67 -8.06
CA GLY A 13 3.33 1.70 -8.51
C GLY A 13 3.43 1.38 -10.00
N SER A 14 3.67 2.40 -10.83
CA SER A 14 3.86 2.21 -12.27
C SER A 14 5.13 1.42 -12.59
N TYR A 15 6.27 1.77 -11.99
CA TYR A 15 7.52 1.02 -12.16
C TYR A 15 7.43 -0.41 -11.65
N LEU A 16 6.76 -0.62 -10.52
CA LEU A 16 6.55 -1.97 -10.01
C LEU A 16 5.67 -2.80 -10.97
N ALA A 17 4.62 -2.21 -11.53
CA ALA A 17 3.77 -2.89 -12.49
C ALA A 17 4.56 -3.33 -13.74
N GLU A 18 5.42 -2.45 -14.28
CA GLU A 18 6.33 -2.77 -15.38
C GLU A 18 7.24 -3.95 -15.04
N LEU A 19 7.93 -3.89 -13.89
CA LEU A 19 8.82 -4.94 -13.42
C LEU A 19 8.11 -6.29 -13.24
N LEU A 20 6.88 -6.27 -12.70
CA LEU A 20 6.10 -7.48 -12.51
C LEU A 20 5.66 -8.09 -13.85
N LEU A 21 5.28 -7.26 -14.84
CA LEU A 21 5.00 -7.72 -16.20
C LEU A 21 6.23 -8.37 -16.85
N GLU A 22 7.41 -7.75 -16.73
CA GLU A 22 8.68 -8.31 -17.22
C GLU A 22 9.01 -9.67 -16.58
N LYS A 23 8.64 -9.86 -15.31
CA LYS A 23 8.78 -11.13 -14.60
C LYS A 23 7.66 -12.15 -14.91
N GLY A 24 6.75 -11.86 -15.82
CA GLY A 24 5.67 -12.76 -16.25
C GLY A 24 4.50 -12.87 -15.26
N TYR A 25 4.30 -11.85 -14.41
CA TYR A 25 3.11 -11.77 -13.56
C TYR A 25 1.89 -11.30 -14.37
N GLU A 26 0.73 -11.80 -14.00
CA GLU A 26 -0.56 -11.19 -14.31
C GLU A 26 -0.80 -10.09 -13.28
N VAL A 27 -0.79 -8.83 -13.74
CA VAL A 27 -0.80 -7.65 -12.86
C VAL A 27 -2.18 -7.05 -12.79
N PHE A 28 -2.68 -6.89 -11.57
CA PHE A 28 -3.91 -6.17 -11.24
C PHE A 28 -3.55 -4.85 -10.59
N GLY A 29 -3.95 -3.74 -11.20
CA GLY A 29 -3.73 -2.40 -10.70
C GLY A 29 -4.99 -1.86 -10.03
N MET A 30 -4.93 -1.59 -8.71
CA MET A 30 -6.06 -1.02 -8.00
C MET A 30 -6.11 0.49 -8.22
N VAL A 31 -7.26 0.98 -8.68
CA VAL A 31 -7.54 2.40 -8.94
C VAL A 31 -8.80 2.83 -8.20
N ARG A 32 -8.81 4.09 -7.74
CA ARG A 32 -10.01 4.69 -7.15
C ARG A 32 -10.99 5.09 -8.27
N ARG A 33 -12.27 5.04 -7.95
CA ARG A 33 -13.30 5.63 -8.79
C ARG A 33 -13.17 7.16 -8.73
N ASN A 34 -12.78 7.77 -9.81
CA ASN A 34 -12.67 9.22 -9.98
C ASN A 34 -13.49 9.68 -11.18
N SER A 35 -13.97 10.93 -11.16
CA SER A 35 -14.64 11.56 -12.30
C SER A 35 -13.66 11.85 -13.44
N THR A 36 -12.37 12.00 -13.14
CA THR A 36 -11.29 12.20 -14.13
C THR A 36 -10.25 11.12 -13.92
N GLU A 37 -10.07 10.28 -14.94
CA GLU A 37 -9.04 9.24 -14.93
C GLU A 37 -7.68 9.86 -15.26
N ASN A 38 -6.66 9.55 -14.45
CA ASN A 38 -5.27 9.91 -14.73
C ASN A 38 -4.43 8.64 -14.80
N PHE A 39 -4.19 8.16 -16.00
CA PHE A 39 -3.37 6.97 -16.31
C PHE A 39 -2.05 7.31 -16.99
N GLU A 40 -1.61 8.57 -16.97
CA GLU A 40 -0.42 9.05 -17.68
C GLU A 40 0.79 8.12 -17.48
N ARG A 41 1.07 7.72 -16.21
CA ARG A 41 2.23 6.88 -15.89
C ARG A 41 2.10 5.42 -16.31
N ILE A 42 0.90 4.92 -16.48
CA ILE A 42 0.65 3.52 -16.85
C ILE A 42 0.06 3.36 -18.26
N ASN A 43 -0.06 4.46 -19.01
CA ASN A 43 -0.74 4.42 -20.31
C ASN A 43 -0.11 3.43 -21.30
N HIS A 44 1.22 3.30 -21.26
CA HIS A 44 1.99 2.40 -22.14
C HIS A 44 1.87 0.92 -21.75
N ILE A 45 1.36 0.62 -20.57
CA ILE A 45 1.11 -0.77 -20.09
C ILE A 45 -0.37 -1.02 -19.79
N LYS A 46 -1.25 -0.06 -19.99
CA LYS A 46 -2.66 -0.13 -19.60
C LYS A 46 -3.37 -1.37 -20.17
N ASP A 47 -3.08 -1.72 -21.43
CA ASP A 47 -3.66 -2.89 -22.10
C ASP A 47 -3.03 -4.23 -21.66
N LYS A 48 -1.98 -4.19 -20.84
CA LYS A 48 -1.26 -5.36 -20.33
C LYS A 48 -1.58 -5.68 -18.87
N ILE A 49 -2.30 -4.79 -18.19
CA ILE A 49 -2.69 -4.94 -16.78
C ILE A 49 -4.21 -4.92 -16.65
N HIS A 50 -4.73 -5.56 -15.61
CA HIS A 50 -6.13 -5.51 -15.26
C HIS A 50 -6.38 -4.40 -14.26
N LEU A 51 -7.24 -3.43 -14.58
CA LEU A 51 -7.61 -2.37 -13.64
C LEU A 51 -8.82 -2.83 -12.83
N VAL A 52 -8.67 -2.83 -11.50
CA VAL A 52 -9.72 -3.17 -10.54
C VAL A 52 -10.04 -1.96 -9.68
N GLN A 53 -11.31 -1.78 -9.32
CA GLN A 53 -11.72 -0.66 -8.48
C GLN A 53 -11.57 -0.99 -7.00
N GLY A 54 -10.99 -0.06 -6.24
CA GLY A 54 -10.87 -0.17 -4.79
C GLY A 54 -10.39 1.12 -4.15
N ASP A 55 -10.82 1.35 -2.92
CA ASP A 55 -10.44 2.51 -2.13
C ASP A 55 -10.05 2.08 -0.70
N LEU A 56 -8.91 2.57 -0.20
CA LEU A 56 -8.47 2.31 1.19
C LEU A 56 -9.46 2.83 2.26
N PHE A 57 -10.35 3.73 1.89
CA PHE A 57 -11.46 4.14 2.77
C PHE A 57 -12.60 3.12 2.85
N ASP A 58 -12.75 2.27 1.83
CA ASP A 58 -13.90 1.37 1.69
C ASP A 58 -13.49 -0.11 1.80
N GLN A 59 -13.79 -0.72 2.96
CA GLN A 59 -13.49 -2.13 3.25
C GLN A 59 -14.10 -3.09 2.23
N LEU A 60 -15.34 -2.84 1.77
CA LEU A 60 -16.01 -3.74 0.84
C LEU A 60 -15.36 -3.70 -0.55
N SER A 61 -14.93 -2.52 -0.99
CA SER A 61 -14.22 -2.39 -2.28
C SER A 61 -12.88 -3.12 -2.25
N LEU A 62 -12.16 -3.14 -1.12
CA LEU A 62 -10.90 -3.88 -0.95
C LEU A 62 -11.13 -5.39 -1.00
N ILE A 63 -12.18 -5.90 -0.35
CA ILE A 63 -12.58 -7.30 -0.43
C ILE A 63 -12.90 -7.67 -1.87
N SER A 64 -13.73 -6.89 -2.55
CA SER A 64 -14.10 -7.12 -3.95
C SER A 64 -12.89 -7.11 -4.89
N ALA A 65 -11.95 -6.18 -4.72
CA ALA A 65 -10.73 -6.10 -5.51
C ALA A 65 -9.83 -7.34 -5.34
N ILE A 66 -9.71 -7.86 -4.11
CA ILE A 66 -8.94 -9.08 -3.83
C ILE A 66 -9.66 -10.31 -4.39
N GLU A 67 -11.00 -10.40 -4.27
CA GLU A 67 -11.79 -11.51 -4.84
C GLU A 67 -11.72 -11.54 -6.37
N GLU A 68 -11.72 -10.39 -7.02
CA GLU A 68 -11.59 -10.27 -8.47
C GLU A 68 -10.17 -10.65 -8.93
N ALA A 69 -9.15 -10.06 -8.32
CA ALA A 69 -7.75 -10.29 -8.68
C ALA A 69 -7.25 -11.68 -8.31
N LYS A 70 -7.73 -12.27 -7.22
CA LYS A 70 -7.24 -13.54 -6.63
C LYS A 70 -5.72 -13.59 -6.58
N PRO A 71 -5.06 -12.58 -5.98
CA PRO A 71 -3.63 -12.42 -6.05
C PRO A 71 -2.90 -13.41 -5.14
N GLN A 72 -1.68 -13.78 -5.48
CA GLN A 72 -0.74 -14.43 -4.56
C GLN A 72 0.07 -13.41 -3.78
N GLU A 73 0.20 -12.19 -4.32
CA GLU A 73 0.97 -11.11 -3.72
C GLU A 73 0.22 -9.78 -3.82
N VAL A 74 0.19 -9.03 -2.73
CA VAL A 74 -0.41 -7.68 -2.65
C VAL A 74 0.67 -6.69 -2.26
N TYR A 75 0.85 -5.67 -3.10
CA TYR A 75 1.79 -4.57 -2.90
C TYR A 75 1.01 -3.29 -2.59
N ASN A 76 1.06 -2.84 -1.34
CA ASN A 76 0.37 -1.63 -0.91
C ASN A 76 1.27 -0.39 -1.00
N LEU A 77 1.14 0.34 -2.13
CA LEU A 77 1.85 1.59 -2.39
C LEU A 77 0.91 2.80 -2.36
N ALA A 78 -0.41 2.57 -2.28
CA ALA A 78 -1.38 3.66 -2.18
C ALA A 78 -1.19 4.42 -0.86
N ALA A 79 -1.04 5.73 -0.95
CA ALA A 79 -0.90 6.63 0.19
C ALA A 79 -1.28 8.07 -0.19
N GLN A 80 -1.65 8.86 0.80
CA GLN A 80 -1.60 10.31 0.72
C GLN A 80 -0.14 10.72 0.99
N SER A 81 0.75 10.65 -0.01
CA SER A 81 2.21 10.73 0.16
C SER A 81 2.80 12.14 0.20
N PHE A 82 1.99 13.18 -0.04
CA PHE A 82 2.45 14.56 0.03
C PHE A 82 2.45 15.05 1.48
N VAL A 83 3.62 14.98 2.12
CA VAL A 83 3.80 15.27 3.56
C VAL A 83 3.18 16.61 3.99
N PRO A 84 3.34 17.75 3.26
CA PRO A 84 2.75 19.02 3.66
C PRO A 84 1.22 18.96 3.83
N THR A 85 0.50 18.21 3.00
CA THR A 85 -0.96 18.04 3.12
C THR A 85 -1.35 17.36 4.43
N SER A 86 -0.50 16.50 5.00
CA SER A 86 -0.81 15.84 6.26
C SER A 86 -1.00 16.80 7.44
N TRP A 87 -0.43 17.99 7.37
CA TRP A 87 -0.60 19.03 8.39
C TRP A 87 -1.96 19.73 8.31
N SER A 88 -2.48 19.91 7.11
CA SER A 88 -3.81 20.52 6.88
C SER A 88 -4.94 19.50 6.92
N GLN A 89 -4.64 18.21 6.66
CA GLN A 89 -5.60 17.11 6.62
C GLN A 89 -5.12 15.89 7.43
N PRO A 90 -4.84 16.05 8.74
CA PRO A 90 -4.26 14.96 9.53
C PRO A 90 -5.20 13.77 9.70
N VAL A 91 -6.50 14.00 9.83
CA VAL A 91 -7.50 12.95 9.97
C VAL A 91 -7.58 12.11 8.70
N LEU A 92 -7.71 12.76 7.54
CA LEU A 92 -7.73 12.09 6.24
C LEU A 92 -6.46 11.26 6.02
N THR A 93 -5.29 11.82 6.36
CA THR A 93 -4.00 11.12 6.27
C THR A 93 -3.98 9.89 7.17
N GLY A 94 -4.44 9.99 8.41
CA GLY A 94 -4.53 8.87 9.34
C GLY A 94 -5.48 7.77 8.87
N GLU A 95 -6.66 8.15 8.40
CA GLU A 95 -7.65 7.22 7.85
C GLU A 95 -7.11 6.46 6.64
N PHE A 96 -6.45 7.16 5.72
CA PHE A 96 -5.96 6.57 4.48
C PHE A 96 -4.66 5.77 4.69
N ASP A 97 -3.64 6.38 5.30
CA ASP A 97 -2.29 5.84 5.37
C ASP A 97 -2.05 4.91 6.56
N ALA A 98 -2.91 4.97 7.59
CA ALA A 98 -2.85 4.08 8.75
C ALA A 98 -4.00 3.06 8.73
N ILE A 99 -5.24 3.50 8.89
CA ILE A 99 -6.40 2.60 8.97
C ILE A 99 -6.64 1.86 7.64
N GLY A 100 -6.37 2.50 6.51
CA GLY A 100 -6.42 1.86 5.19
C GLY A 100 -5.53 0.62 5.08
N VAL A 101 -4.34 0.63 5.72
CA VAL A 101 -3.45 -0.55 5.80
C VAL A 101 -4.11 -1.68 6.57
N THR A 102 -4.72 -1.37 7.72
CA THR A 102 -5.46 -2.36 8.51
C THR A 102 -6.62 -2.98 7.72
N LYS A 103 -7.37 -2.15 7.01
CA LYS A 103 -8.50 -2.62 6.17
C LYS A 103 -8.02 -3.60 5.10
N LEU A 104 -6.90 -3.31 4.44
CA LEU A 104 -6.35 -4.19 3.40
C LEU A 104 -5.82 -5.50 3.99
N LEU A 105 -5.10 -5.45 5.12
CA LEU A 105 -4.65 -6.63 5.86
C LEU A 105 -5.82 -7.47 6.35
N GLU A 106 -6.90 -6.83 6.81
CA GLU A 106 -8.11 -7.52 7.28
C GLU A 106 -8.84 -8.20 6.12
N ALA A 107 -8.90 -7.57 4.95
CA ALA A 107 -9.45 -8.19 3.74
C ALA A 107 -8.65 -9.46 3.36
N ILE A 108 -7.32 -9.40 3.40
CA ILE A 108 -6.45 -10.56 3.18
C ILE A 108 -6.71 -11.64 4.23
N ARG A 109 -6.77 -11.28 5.51
CA ARG A 109 -7.02 -12.22 6.63
C ARG A 109 -8.33 -12.98 6.45
N LEU A 110 -9.37 -12.29 6.00
CA LEU A 110 -10.71 -12.86 5.83
C LEU A 110 -10.81 -13.75 4.59
N LEU A 111 -10.14 -13.39 3.50
CA LEU A 111 -10.27 -14.09 2.23
C LEU A 111 -9.24 -15.22 2.06
N ASP A 112 -7.96 -14.93 2.19
CA ASP A 112 -6.89 -15.93 2.06
C ASP A 112 -5.59 -15.48 2.73
N LYS A 113 -5.27 -16.08 3.88
CA LYS A 113 -4.04 -15.79 4.64
C LYS A 113 -2.75 -16.20 3.95
N ARG A 114 -2.81 -16.96 2.85
CA ARG A 114 -1.64 -17.35 2.05
C ARG A 114 -1.14 -16.24 1.15
N ILE A 115 -1.95 -15.20 0.93
CA ILE A 115 -1.56 -14.01 0.17
C ILE A 115 -0.40 -13.33 0.90
N LYS A 116 0.70 -13.08 0.17
CA LYS A 116 1.83 -12.32 0.68
C LYS A 116 1.54 -10.83 0.56
N PHE A 117 1.81 -10.11 1.62
CA PHE A 117 1.56 -8.66 1.70
C PHE A 117 2.86 -7.87 1.85
N TYR A 118 3.02 -6.82 1.06
CA TYR A 118 4.08 -5.83 1.20
C TYR A 118 3.48 -4.44 1.47
N GLN A 119 3.97 -3.77 2.52
CA GLN A 119 3.63 -2.40 2.88
C GLN A 119 4.78 -1.46 2.51
N ALA A 120 4.52 -0.48 1.65
CA ALA A 120 5.47 0.59 1.40
C ALA A 120 5.64 1.48 2.65
N SER A 121 6.84 1.46 3.21
CA SER A 121 7.24 2.30 4.35
C SER A 121 7.74 3.68 3.87
N SER A 122 8.35 4.45 4.77
CA SER A 122 8.88 5.77 4.45
C SER A 122 10.03 6.13 5.41
N SER A 123 11.03 6.87 4.92
CA SER A 123 12.06 7.48 5.76
C SER A 123 11.49 8.51 6.75
N GLU A 124 10.31 9.08 6.47
CA GLU A 124 9.59 9.98 7.38
C GLU A 124 9.23 9.33 8.73
N MET A 125 9.27 7.99 8.81
CA MET A 125 9.11 7.26 10.08
C MET A 125 10.24 7.58 11.07
N PHE A 126 11.48 7.80 10.59
CA PHE A 126 12.61 8.16 11.43
C PHE A 126 12.53 9.62 11.93
N GLY A 127 11.99 10.53 11.14
CA GLY A 127 11.70 11.92 11.48
C GLY A 127 12.89 12.65 12.15
N LYS A 128 12.82 12.87 13.47
CA LYS A 128 13.97 13.37 14.24
C LYS A 128 14.93 12.22 14.52
N VAL A 129 15.87 12.02 13.59
CA VAL A 129 16.81 10.91 13.59
C VAL A 129 17.52 10.74 14.93
N GLN A 130 17.45 9.55 15.50
CA GLN A 130 18.03 9.23 16.82
C GLN A 130 19.41 8.57 16.70
N GLN A 131 19.77 8.06 15.52
CA GLN A 131 21.04 7.37 15.26
C GLN A 131 21.47 7.56 13.81
N VAL A 132 22.79 7.70 13.59
CA VAL A 132 23.41 7.80 12.25
C VAL A 132 24.60 6.82 12.21
N PRO A 133 24.70 5.94 11.21
CA PRO A 133 23.67 5.63 10.21
C PRO A 133 22.42 4.98 10.80
N GLN A 134 21.29 5.11 10.11
CA GLN A 134 20.04 4.45 10.49
C GLN A 134 20.11 2.96 10.15
N THR A 135 19.49 2.14 10.99
CA THR A 135 19.33 0.70 10.83
C THR A 135 17.89 0.30 11.17
N GLU A 136 17.55 -0.97 10.99
CA GLU A 136 16.25 -1.52 11.38
C GLU A 136 15.98 -1.43 12.89
N LYS A 137 17.02 -1.20 13.70
CA LYS A 137 16.93 -1.05 15.16
C LYS A 137 16.89 0.41 15.60
N THR A 138 17.07 1.36 14.68
CA THR A 138 17.02 2.79 15.01
C THR A 138 15.61 3.17 15.48
N PRO A 139 15.46 3.81 16.65
CA PRO A 139 14.16 4.22 17.13
C PRO A 139 13.45 5.16 16.16
N LEU A 140 12.15 4.93 15.94
CA LEU A 140 11.31 5.77 15.10
C LEU A 140 10.84 6.99 15.91
N TYR A 141 10.98 8.18 15.32
CA TYR A 141 10.54 9.43 15.94
C TYR A 141 9.91 10.35 14.89
N PRO A 142 8.73 9.97 14.34
CA PRO A 142 8.09 10.71 13.24
C PRO A 142 7.76 12.15 13.65
N ARG A 143 7.83 13.08 12.69
CA ARG A 143 7.64 14.51 12.92
C ARG A 143 6.49 15.11 12.09
N SER A 144 5.71 14.26 11.41
CA SER A 144 4.54 14.68 10.65
C SER A 144 3.38 13.68 10.85
N PRO A 145 2.11 14.10 10.68
CA PRO A 145 0.98 13.18 10.71
C PRO A 145 1.15 12.03 9.69
N TYR A 146 1.73 12.31 8.52
CA TYR A 146 2.10 11.29 7.54
C TYR A 146 3.10 10.28 8.10
N GLY A 147 4.20 10.75 8.70
CA GLY A 147 5.20 9.87 9.32
C GLY A 147 4.61 8.99 10.43
N VAL A 148 3.73 9.55 11.27
CA VAL A 148 3.00 8.80 12.31
C VAL A 148 2.10 7.72 11.69
N ALA A 149 1.37 8.05 10.63
CA ALA A 149 0.53 7.08 9.92
C ALA A 149 1.36 5.94 9.31
N LYS A 150 2.54 6.24 8.75
CA LYS A 150 3.47 5.24 8.22
C LYS A 150 4.07 4.36 9.32
N VAL A 151 4.37 4.90 10.50
CA VAL A 151 4.79 4.11 11.68
C VAL A 151 3.68 3.15 12.10
N TYR A 152 2.43 3.61 12.16
CA TYR A 152 1.29 2.72 12.40
C TYR A 152 1.22 1.60 11.35
N GLY A 153 1.30 1.95 10.05
CA GLY A 153 1.27 0.98 8.94
C GLY A 153 2.35 -0.10 9.08
N HIS A 154 3.56 0.30 9.48
CA HIS A 154 4.64 -0.64 9.77
C HIS A 154 4.29 -1.61 10.92
N PHE A 155 3.90 -1.09 12.06
CA PHE A 155 3.64 -1.95 13.22
C PHE A 155 2.38 -2.80 13.08
N ILE A 156 1.33 -2.33 12.41
CA ILE A 156 0.17 -3.18 12.13
C ILE A 156 0.51 -4.31 11.17
N THR A 157 1.42 -4.08 10.21
CA THR A 157 1.93 -5.12 9.31
C THR A 157 2.69 -6.20 10.10
N VAL A 158 3.57 -5.78 11.03
CA VAL A 158 4.27 -6.70 11.95
C VAL A 158 3.27 -7.47 12.80
N ASN A 159 2.28 -6.79 13.39
CA ASN A 159 1.26 -7.40 14.22
C ASN A 159 0.46 -8.48 13.48
N TYR A 160 0.03 -8.22 12.25
CA TYR A 160 -0.72 -9.21 11.45
C TYR A 160 0.14 -10.42 11.07
N ARG A 161 1.44 -10.21 10.80
CA ARG A 161 2.38 -11.30 10.59
C ARG A 161 2.50 -12.20 11.81
N GLU A 162 2.68 -11.62 12.99
CA GLU A 162 2.93 -12.35 14.23
C GLU A 162 1.65 -12.96 14.82
N SER A 163 0.53 -12.25 14.76
CA SER A 163 -0.73 -12.68 15.37
C SER A 163 -1.54 -13.65 14.51
N TYR A 164 -1.49 -13.49 13.18
CA TYR A 164 -2.34 -14.25 12.25
C TYR A 164 -1.56 -15.17 11.31
N GLY A 165 -0.22 -15.13 11.33
CA GLY A 165 0.63 -15.97 10.48
C GLY A 165 0.59 -15.57 8.99
N ILE A 166 0.19 -14.35 8.66
CA ILE A 166 0.22 -13.83 7.29
C ILE A 166 1.66 -13.49 6.94
N HIS A 167 2.12 -13.86 5.73
CA HIS A 167 3.40 -13.36 5.22
C HIS A 167 3.28 -11.87 4.90
N ALA A 168 3.63 -11.02 5.85
CA ALA A 168 3.55 -9.58 5.71
C ALA A 168 4.90 -8.91 6.03
N SER A 169 5.35 -8.03 5.16
CA SER A 169 6.62 -7.30 5.27
C SER A 169 6.45 -5.82 4.91
N SER A 170 7.40 -4.99 5.35
CA SER A 170 7.44 -3.56 5.04
C SER A 170 8.88 -3.10 4.78
#